data_068d92c2b5bc717b79312845e14d9ab3
#
_entry.id   068d92c2b5bc717b79312845e14d9ab3
#
_cell.length_a   1.000
_cell.length_b   1.000
_cell.length_c   1.000
_cell.angle_alpha   90.00
_cell.angle_beta   90.00
_cell.angle_gamma   90.00
#
_symmetry.space_group_name_H-M   'P 1'
#
loop_
_entity.id
_entity.type
_entity.pdbx_description
1 polymer ?
#
loop_
_entity_poly.entity_id
_entity_poly.type
_entity_poly.pdbx_seq_one_letter_code
_entity_poly.pdbx_strand_id
1 'polypeptide(L)'
;MRISDIEVVPFWSRMDRFENGRPLRGRRILQTVTRVVCDDGAEGYCLGGQGHGDSDGLDEVNRACVTNVVKPMLLGCDPLDRERFWHWMWARKVPEHALSAVDVALWDLAGRVTGLPVSKLLGGCRDRVQAYASSYPNLGEPRDYAEHALACKALGYTAYKIHPYYYWDPATHAAAPGRPSHVEWDLEACRLVYEAVGRDMVLMYDPWGTYHAMSDALRVGRELERLGFYWYEHPMPEHRVETYVSLARDLTIPICSPEIVEGSIYTRADWIRRGASDISRIDVLRGGITGAMKMAAICEAYGLRCELHMSGLGNLHVLGATSSDVCEYYERGLLAPGVDYDAVHPYLEDATDPLDPDGSVAVPQRPGLGYRLRWDYVNENRLGA
;
A
#
# COMPACT_ATOMS: atom_id res chain seq x y z
N MET A 1 18.89 -26.78 2.53
CA MET A 1 18.24 -25.61 1.88
C MET A 1 19.20 -24.44 1.94
N ARG A 2 19.70 -23.99 0.79
CA ARG A 2 20.56 -22.81 0.63
C ARG A 2 20.08 -22.02 -0.59
N ILE A 3 20.13 -20.71 -0.56
CA ILE A 3 19.76 -19.88 -1.71
C ILE A 3 20.69 -20.18 -2.86
N SER A 4 20.18 -20.73 -3.96
CA SER A 4 20.91 -21.05 -5.18
C SER A 4 20.71 -20.00 -6.26
N ASP A 5 19.59 -19.27 -6.25
CA ASP A 5 19.32 -18.17 -7.17
C ASP A 5 18.34 -17.13 -6.59
N ILE A 6 18.46 -15.89 -7.07
CA ILE A 6 17.47 -14.81 -6.91
C ILE A 6 17.33 -14.15 -8.27
N GLU A 7 16.12 -14.16 -8.81
CA GLU A 7 15.83 -13.52 -10.10
C GLU A 7 14.61 -12.59 -10.00
N VAL A 8 14.60 -11.56 -10.83
CA VAL A 8 13.41 -10.75 -11.08
C VAL A 8 12.94 -11.02 -12.49
N VAL A 9 11.75 -11.55 -12.65
CA VAL A 9 11.14 -11.91 -13.92
C VAL A 9 10.19 -10.79 -14.36
N PRO A 10 10.61 -9.85 -15.24
CA PRO A 10 9.71 -8.85 -15.77
C PRO A 10 8.88 -9.44 -16.92
N PHE A 11 7.59 -9.11 -16.95
CA PHE A 11 6.67 -9.57 -17.98
C PHE A 11 5.60 -8.54 -18.28
N TRP A 12 5.07 -8.58 -19.50
CA TRP A 12 3.98 -7.70 -19.91
C TRP A 12 2.64 -8.28 -19.51
N SER A 13 1.77 -7.42 -18.98
CA SER A 13 0.38 -7.76 -18.75
C SER A 13 -0.54 -6.63 -19.19
N ARG A 14 -1.83 -6.84 -19.05
CA ARG A 14 -2.87 -5.86 -19.31
C ARG A 14 -3.79 -5.76 -18.11
N MET A 15 -4.15 -4.52 -17.76
CA MET A 15 -5.17 -4.26 -16.74
C MET A 15 -5.96 -3.01 -17.10
N ASP A 16 -7.15 -2.92 -16.56
CA ASP A 16 -7.93 -1.70 -16.62
C ASP A 16 -7.35 -0.67 -15.66
N ARG A 17 -7.29 0.57 -16.07
CA ARG A 17 -6.85 1.72 -15.27
C ARG A 17 -7.91 2.81 -15.33
N PHE A 18 -7.75 3.82 -14.51
CA PHE A 18 -8.59 5.01 -14.55
C PHE A 18 -7.70 6.25 -14.69
N GLU A 19 -8.00 7.12 -15.63
CA GLU A 19 -7.22 8.34 -15.85
C GLU A 19 -8.16 9.46 -16.33
N ASN A 20 -7.99 10.65 -15.80
CA ASN A 20 -8.73 11.85 -16.21
C ASN A 20 -10.26 11.65 -16.26
N GLY A 21 -10.81 11.10 -15.18
CA GLY A 21 -12.26 10.92 -15.03
C GLY A 21 -12.89 9.79 -15.87
N ARG A 22 -12.09 8.88 -16.44
CA ARG A 22 -12.59 7.79 -17.27
C ARG A 22 -11.80 6.48 -17.15
N PRO A 23 -12.46 5.32 -17.28
CA PRO A 23 -11.78 4.04 -17.32
C PRO A 23 -11.04 3.86 -18.66
N LEU A 24 -9.81 3.36 -18.58
CA LEU A 24 -8.96 2.95 -19.69
C LEU A 24 -8.81 1.44 -19.69
N ARG A 25 -9.35 0.79 -20.72
CA ARG A 25 -9.38 -0.67 -20.82
C ARG A 25 -8.07 -1.26 -21.33
N GLY A 26 -7.64 -2.36 -20.72
CA GLY A 26 -6.54 -3.20 -21.20
C GLY A 26 -5.21 -2.48 -21.36
N ARG A 27 -4.88 -1.52 -20.51
CA ARG A 27 -3.59 -0.83 -20.51
C ARG A 27 -2.47 -1.83 -20.32
N ARG A 28 -1.44 -1.72 -21.18
CA ARG A 28 -0.23 -2.53 -21.07
C ARG A 28 0.61 -2.04 -19.89
N ILE A 29 0.93 -2.94 -18.98
CA ILE A 29 1.75 -2.68 -17.80
C ILE A 29 2.94 -3.62 -17.79
N LEU A 30 4.05 -3.18 -17.19
CA LEU A 30 5.18 -4.04 -16.88
C LEU A 30 4.99 -4.54 -15.44
N GLN A 31 4.88 -5.86 -15.30
CA GLN A 31 4.78 -6.54 -14.02
C GLN A 31 6.06 -7.31 -13.74
N THR A 32 6.34 -7.64 -12.47
CA THR A 32 7.48 -8.46 -12.07
C THR A 32 7.11 -9.52 -11.05
N VAL A 33 7.82 -10.65 -11.12
CA VAL A 33 7.90 -11.63 -10.01
C VAL A 33 9.35 -11.66 -9.54
N THR A 34 9.60 -11.30 -8.30
CA THR A 34 10.87 -11.58 -7.63
C THR A 34 10.81 -12.99 -7.07
N ARG A 35 11.74 -13.85 -7.47
CA ARG A 35 11.79 -15.26 -7.13
C ARG A 35 13.08 -15.58 -6.40
N VAL A 36 12.97 -16.21 -5.23
CA VAL A 36 14.10 -16.79 -4.49
C VAL A 36 14.03 -18.30 -4.64
N VAL A 37 15.12 -18.92 -5.06
CA VAL A 37 15.22 -20.35 -5.32
C VAL A 37 16.31 -20.97 -4.43
N CYS A 38 16.05 -22.16 -3.89
CA CYS A 38 16.99 -22.91 -3.08
C CYS A 38 17.53 -24.15 -3.82
N ASP A 39 18.65 -24.68 -3.33
CA ASP A 39 19.35 -25.85 -3.89
C ASP A 39 18.55 -27.15 -3.82
N ASP A 40 17.54 -27.23 -2.97
CA ASP A 40 16.59 -28.36 -2.83
C ASP A 40 15.28 -28.14 -3.63
N GLY A 41 15.19 -27.07 -4.42
CA GLY A 41 14.04 -26.76 -5.26
C GLY A 41 12.92 -25.97 -4.55
N ALA A 42 13.10 -25.61 -3.28
CA ALA A 42 12.16 -24.73 -2.60
C ALA A 42 12.20 -23.31 -3.21
N GLU A 43 11.03 -22.67 -3.31
CA GLU A 43 10.90 -21.35 -3.92
C GLU A 43 9.94 -20.45 -3.16
N GLY A 44 10.18 -19.14 -3.25
CA GLY A 44 9.27 -18.12 -2.75
C GLY A 44 9.23 -16.92 -3.67
N TYR A 45 8.11 -16.17 -3.63
CA TYR A 45 7.77 -15.15 -4.61
C TYR A 45 7.32 -13.85 -3.96
N CYS A 46 7.68 -12.73 -4.62
CA CYS A 46 7.01 -11.44 -4.44
C CYS A 46 6.45 -11.02 -5.81
N LEU A 47 5.16 -10.80 -5.90
CA LEU A 47 4.50 -10.26 -7.08
C LEU A 47 4.49 -8.73 -6.99
N GLY A 48 4.79 -8.04 -8.09
CA GLY A 48 4.89 -6.58 -8.09
C GLY A 48 6.15 -6.08 -7.39
N GLY A 49 5.98 -5.20 -6.41
CA GLY A 49 7.07 -4.70 -5.56
C GLY A 49 7.31 -3.19 -5.66
N GLN A 50 6.51 -2.47 -6.48
CA GLN A 50 6.56 -1.02 -6.58
C GLN A 50 5.16 -0.50 -6.96
N GLY A 51 4.85 0.76 -6.60
CA GLY A 51 3.54 1.33 -6.90
C GLY A 51 2.42 0.82 -5.99
N HIS A 52 1.21 0.66 -6.53
CA HIS A 52 0.02 0.28 -5.77
C HIS A 52 -0.12 -1.24 -5.62
N GLY A 53 0.23 -1.74 -4.43
CA GLY A 53 0.08 -3.14 -4.08
C GLY A 53 0.83 -4.07 -5.03
N ASP A 54 0.19 -5.19 -5.37
CA ASP A 54 0.76 -6.20 -6.26
C ASP A 54 0.61 -5.83 -7.75
N SER A 55 0.16 -4.62 -8.08
CA SER A 55 -0.24 -4.25 -9.44
C SER A 55 0.87 -3.67 -10.31
N ASP A 56 1.98 -3.21 -9.73
CA ASP A 56 3.08 -2.60 -10.47
C ASP A 56 4.40 -3.31 -10.21
N GLY A 57 5.13 -3.62 -11.30
CA GLY A 57 6.42 -4.31 -11.22
C GLY A 57 7.57 -3.38 -10.84
N LEU A 58 8.65 -3.96 -10.36
CA LEU A 58 9.90 -3.23 -10.08
C LEU A 58 10.43 -2.55 -11.34
N ASP A 59 10.88 -1.31 -11.20
CA ASP A 59 11.58 -0.60 -12.26
C ASP A 59 12.97 -1.20 -12.55
N GLU A 60 13.63 -0.69 -13.60
CA GLU A 60 14.93 -1.20 -14.02
C GLU A 60 16.01 -1.05 -12.94
N VAL A 61 16.00 0.06 -12.20
CA VAL A 61 17.00 0.32 -11.14
C VAL A 61 16.88 -0.68 -10.02
N ASN A 62 15.65 -0.92 -9.55
CA ASN A 62 15.39 -1.89 -8.49
C ASN A 62 15.69 -3.33 -8.95
N ARG A 63 15.31 -3.70 -10.20
CA ARG A 63 15.67 -5.01 -10.76
C ARG A 63 17.18 -5.23 -10.85
N ALA A 64 17.91 -4.21 -11.35
CA ALA A 64 19.37 -4.26 -11.43
C ALA A 64 20.01 -4.38 -10.04
N CYS A 65 19.47 -3.69 -9.04
CA CYS A 65 19.94 -3.79 -7.65
C CYS A 65 19.74 -5.19 -7.07
N VAL A 66 18.56 -5.80 -7.27
CA VAL A 66 18.33 -7.20 -6.84
C VAL A 66 19.34 -8.13 -7.49
N THR A 67 19.56 -8.02 -8.81
CA THR A 67 20.43 -8.92 -9.56
C THR A 67 21.91 -8.74 -9.22
N ASN A 68 22.38 -7.49 -9.15
CA ASN A 68 23.82 -7.18 -9.10
C ASN A 68 24.35 -6.95 -7.67
N VAL A 69 23.46 -6.66 -6.71
CA VAL A 69 23.85 -6.36 -5.32
C VAL A 69 23.29 -7.40 -4.36
N VAL A 70 21.96 -7.62 -4.38
CA VAL A 70 21.32 -8.49 -3.38
C VAL A 70 21.62 -9.96 -3.65
N LYS A 71 21.45 -10.43 -4.89
CA LYS A 71 21.71 -11.83 -5.26
C LYS A 71 23.12 -12.29 -4.86
N PRO A 72 24.24 -11.62 -5.27
CA PRO A 72 25.58 -12.07 -4.87
C PRO A 72 25.80 -12.10 -3.35
N MET A 73 25.09 -11.23 -2.62
CA MET A 73 25.21 -11.14 -1.16
C MET A 73 24.53 -12.32 -0.44
N LEU A 74 23.45 -12.86 -1.00
CA LEU A 74 22.61 -13.87 -0.34
C LEU A 74 22.84 -15.29 -0.87
N LEU A 75 23.52 -15.48 -1.99
CA LEU A 75 23.82 -16.83 -2.54
C LEU A 75 24.56 -17.69 -1.52
N GLY A 76 24.14 -18.96 -1.36
CA GLY A 76 24.69 -19.93 -0.42
C GLY A 76 24.25 -19.74 1.04
N CYS A 77 23.49 -18.69 1.35
CA CYS A 77 22.97 -18.45 2.70
C CYS A 77 21.72 -19.29 2.98
N ASP A 78 21.37 -19.42 4.26
CA ASP A 78 20.13 -20.03 4.71
C ASP A 78 18.97 -19.04 4.51
N PRO A 79 17.94 -19.35 3.69
CA PRO A 79 16.85 -18.40 3.40
C PRO A 79 16.00 -18.07 4.63
N LEU A 80 16.13 -18.79 5.73
CA LEU A 80 15.39 -18.51 6.97
C LEU A 80 16.05 -17.44 7.83
N ASP A 81 17.26 -17.00 7.52
CA ASP A 81 17.98 -15.91 8.22
C ASP A 81 17.47 -14.51 7.81
N ARG A 82 16.16 -14.32 7.65
CA ARG A 82 15.53 -13.11 7.11
C ARG A 82 15.91 -11.83 7.83
N GLU A 83 15.93 -11.84 9.15
CA GLU A 83 16.35 -10.69 9.97
C GLU A 83 17.78 -10.23 9.65
N ARG A 84 18.71 -11.19 9.52
CA ARG A 84 20.08 -10.91 9.12
C ARG A 84 20.15 -10.27 7.72
N PHE A 85 19.38 -10.79 6.77
CA PHE A 85 19.37 -10.27 5.40
C PHE A 85 18.75 -8.87 5.33
N TRP A 86 17.68 -8.63 6.07
CA TRP A 86 17.08 -7.31 6.18
C TRP A 86 18.13 -6.28 6.67
N HIS A 87 18.90 -6.59 7.71
CA HIS A 87 19.97 -5.73 8.20
C HIS A 87 21.12 -5.57 7.20
N TRP A 88 21.51 -6.62 6.50
CA TRP A 88 22.56 -6.52 5.48
C TRP A 88 22.14 -5.64 4.31
N MET A 89 20.93 -5.81 3.80
CA MET A 89 20.38 -4.98 2.72
C MET A 89 20.29 -3.52 3.17
N TRP A 90 19.81 -3.29 4.39
CA TRP A 90 19.76 -1.96 4.97
C TRP A 90 21.16 -1.32 5.09
N ALA A 91 22.13 -2.02 5.67
CA ALA A 91 23.51 -1.54 5.81
C ALA A 91 24.18 -1.24 4.45
N ARG A 92 23.82 -1.96 3.41
CA ARG A 92 24.29 -1.76 2.03
C ARG A 92 23.51 -0.68 1.27
N LYS A 93 22.55 -0.03 1.92
CA LYS A 93 21.67 0.99 1.31
C LYS A 93 20.96 0.48 0.04
N VAL A 94 20.50 -0.77 0.08
CA VAL A 94 19.63 -1.32 -0.95
C VAL A 94 18.35 -0.47 -0.99
N PRO A 95 17.89 -0.01 -2.17
CA PRO A 95 16.63 0.73 -2.28
C PRO A 95 15.47 -0.04 -1.66
N GLU A 96 14.55 0.68 -1.01
CA GLU A 96 13.47 0.07 -0.22
C GLU A 96 12.62 -0.92 -1.01
N HIS A 97 12.28 -0.61 -2.27
CA HIS A 97 11.50 -1.53 -3.10
C HIS A 97 12.27 -2.81 -3.46
N ALA A 98 13.57 -2.72 -3.72
CA ALA A 98 14.40 -3.89 -3.99
C ALA A 98 14.56 -4.76 -2.73
N LEU A 99 14.79 -4.12 -1.57
CA LEU A 99 14.84 -4.80 -0.27
C LEU A 99 13.53 -5.52 0.02
N SER A 100 12.41 -4.80 -0.14
CA SER A 100 11.08 -5.32 0.16
C SER A 100 10.72 -6.51 -0.72
N ALA A 101 10.98 -6.44 -2.02
CA ALA A 101 10.67 -7.54 -2.94
C ALA A 101 11.39 -8.83 -2.55
N VAL A 102 12.65 -8.73 -2.10
CA VAL A 102 13.42 -9.91 -1.65
C VAL A 102 12.95 -10.38 -0.26
N ASP A 103 12.69 -9.46 0.68
CA ASP A 103 12.18 -9.81 2.01
C ASP A 103 10.83 -10.54 1.92
N VAL A 104 9.91 -10.03 1.11
CA VAL A 104 8.60 -10.64 0.85
C VAL A 104 8.73 -12.02 0.24
N ALA A 105 9.60 -12.19 -0.77
CA ALA A 105 9.84 -13.50 -1.38
C ALA A 105 10.45 -14.52 -0.39
N LEU A 106 11.31 -14.07 0.53
CA LEU A 106 11.86 -14.90 1.59
C LEU A 106 10.81 -15.32 2.63
N TRP A 107 9.86 -14.43 2.94
CA TRP A 107 8.73 -14.78 3.80
C TRP A 107 7.77 -15.75 3.12
N ASP A 108 7.48 -15.58 1.83
CA ASP A 108 6.69 -16.53 1.05
C ASP A 108 7.35 -17.91 1.03
N LEU A 109 8.68 -17.97 0.77
CA LEU A 109 9.46 -19.22 0.80
C LEU A 109 9.33 -19.90 2.17
N ALA A 110 9.51 -19.15 3.27
CA ALA A 110 9.39 -19.72 4.61
C ALA A 110 8.01 -20.31 4.88
N GLY A 111 6.95 -19.64 4.44
CA GLY A 111 5.59 -20.15 4.56
C GLY A 111 5.38 -21.41 3.71
N ARG A 112 5.89 -21.45 2.49
CA ARG A 112 5.79 -22.62 1.61
C ARG A 112 6.51 -23.84 2.18
N VAL A 113 7.75 -23.68 2.65
CA VAL A 113 8.52 -24.83 3.21
C VAL A 113 7.97 -25.33 4.54
N THR A 114 7.35 -24.46 5.33
CA THR A 114 6.71 -24.86 6.60
C THR A 114 5.27 -25.34 6.44
N GLY A 115 4.66 -25.13 5.26
CA GLY A 115 3.24 -25.44 5.02
C GLY A 115 2.28 -24.48 5.71
N LEU A 116 2.73 -23.28 6.15
CA LEU A 116 1.95 -22.31 6.89
C LEU A 116 1.77 -21.00 6.10
N PRO A 117 0.63 -20.30 6.24
CA PRO A 117 0.51 -18.93 5.77
C PRO A 117 1.44 -18.00 6.54
N VAL A 118 1.93 -16.95 5.88
CA VAL A 118 2.88 -16.00 6.49
C VAL A 118 2.31 -15.37 7.75
N SER A 119 1.02 -15.04 7.79
CA SER A 119 0.37 -14.50 9.00
C SER A 119 0.54 -15.40 10.23
N LYS A 120 0.49 -16.74 10.07
CA LYS A 120 0.70 -17.68 11.18
C LYS A 120 2.17 -17.77 11.60
N LEU A 121 3.10 -17.62 10.66
CA LEU A 121 4.53 -17.51 10.99
C LEU A 121 4.85 -16.23 11.78
N LEU A 122 4.11 -15.16 11.54
CA LEU A 122 4.24 -13.88 12.23
C LEU A 122 3.54 -13.87 13.61
N GLY A 123 2.79 -14.92 13.97
CA GLY A 123 2.12 -15.05 15.26
C GLY A 123 0.61 -15.26 15.18
N GLY A 124 -0.04 -14.81 14.10
CA GLY A 124 -1.47 -15.03 13.84
C GLY A 124 -2.39 -14.38 14.89
N CYS A 125 -3.14 -13.37 14.51
CA CYS A 125 -4.05 -12.67 15.39
C CYS A 125 -5.51 -12.77 14.93
N ARG A 126 -5.74 -12.56 13.62
CA ARG A 126 -7.08 -12.55 13.04
C ARG A 126 -7.07 -13.13 11.62
N ASP A 127 -8.19 -13.71 11.20
CA ASP A 127 -8.32 -14.36 9.90
C ASP A 127 -9.12 -13.49 8.89
N ARG A 128 -9.64 -12.34 9.35
CA ARG A 128 -10.38 -11.36 8.55
C ARG A 128 -10.01 -9.95 8.99
N VAL A 129 -9.99 -9.02 8.04
CA VAL A 129 -9.66 -7.62 8.26
C VAL A 129 -10.71 -6.74 7.60
N GLN A 130 -11.22 -5.75 8.32
CA GLN A 130 -12.14 -4.77 7.75
C GLN A 130 -11.41 -3.95 6.68
N ALA A 131 -12.03 -3.81 5.51
CA ALA A 131 -11.47 -3.03 4.42
C ALA A 131 -12.08 -1.63 4.33
N TYR A 132 -11.30 -0.67 3.84
CA TYR A 132 -11.85 0.58 3.34
C TYR A 132 -11.67 0.70 1.83
N ALA A 133 -12.65 1.36 1.19
CA ALA A 133 -12.55 1.71 -0.22
C ALA A 133 -11.66 2.94 -0.37
N SER A 134 -10.51 2.79 -1.01
CA SER A 134 -9.61 3.90 -1.35
C SER A 134 -9.93 4.36 -2.76
N SER A 135 -10.43 5.60 -2.92
CA SER A 135 -10.82 6.12 -4.24
C SER A 135 -9.61 6.36 -5.13
N TYR A 136 -9.79 6.16 -6.42
CA TYR A 136 -8.79 6.63 -7.39
C TYR A 136 -8.71 8.17 -7.35
N PRO A 137 -7.53 8.78 -7.55
CA PRO A 137 -7.42 10.23 -7.64
C PRO A 137 -8.12 10.78 -8.90
N ASN A 138 -8.62 12.00 -8.79
CA ASN A 138 -9.24 12.72 -9.89
C ASN A 138 -10.40 11.95 -10.56
N LEU A 139 -11.40 11.56 -9.74
CA LEU A 139 -12.61 10.88 -10.27
C LEU A 139 -13.43 11.77 -11.20
N GLY A 140 -13.31 13.09 -11.08
CA GLY A 140 -14.08 14.08 -11.83
C GLY A 140 -14.47 15.28 -10.97
N GLU A 141 -15.71 15.72 -11.04
CA GLU A 141 -16.25 16.81 -10.23
C GLU A 141 -16.47 16.35 -8.77
N PRO A 142 -16.58 17.27 -7.78
CA PRO A 142 -16.83 16.92 -6.38
C PRO A 142 -17.99 15.93 -6.15
N ARG A 143 -19.09 16.05 -6.91
CA ARG A 143 -20.23 15.13 -6.84
C ARG A 143 -19.92 13.69 -7.24
N ASP A 144 -18.95 13.49 -8.14
CA ASP A 144 -18.58 12.16 -8.62
C ASP A 144 -17.98 11.31 -7.49
N TYR A 145 -17.35 11.95 -6.50
CA TYR A 145 -16.89 11.30 -5.28
C TYR A 145 -18.03 10.83 -4.38
N ALA A 146 -19.09 11.63 -4.26
CA ALA A 146 -20.28 11.24 -3.50
C ALA A 146 -21.00 10.04 -4.16
N GLU A 147 -21.15 10.07 -5.47
CA GLU A 147 -21.73 8.95 -6.25
C GLU A 147 -20.88 7.67 -6.10
N HIS A 148 -19.55 7.81 -6.16
CA HIS A 148 -18.63 6.69 -5.99
C HIS A 148 -18.67 6.14 -4.55
N ALA A 149 -18.74 6.99 -3.53
CA ALA A 149 -18.87 6.56 -2.14
C ALA A 149 -20.16 5.75 -1.90
N LEU A 150 -21.29 6.19 -2.50
CA LEU A 150 -22.55 5.44 -2.48
C LEU A 150 -22.43 4.07 -3.18
N ALA A 151 -21.73 4.02 -4.31
CA ALA A 151 -21.47 2.76 -5.01
C ALA A 151 -20.61 1.81 -4.17
N CYS A 152 -19.54 2.32 -3.52
CA CYS A 152 -18.73 1.53 -2.60
C CYS A 152 -19.53 1.03 -1.38
N LYS A 153 -20.41 1.88 -0.81
CA LYS A 153 -21.31 1.47 0.26
C LYS A 153 -22.24 0.33 -0.18
N ALA A 154 -22.76 0.40 -1.40
CA ALA A 154 -23.62 -0.66 -1.96
C ALA A 154 -22.87 -1.99 -2.19
N LEU A 155 -21.54 -1.96 -2.37
CA LEU A 155 -20.68 -3.15 -2.44
C LEU A 155 -20.37 -3.76 -1.07
N GLY A 156 -20.74 -3.10 0.04
CA GLY A 156 -20.51 -3.58 1.39
C GLY A 156 -19.40 -2.86 2.16
N TYR A 157 -18.69 -1.90 1.55
CA TYR A 157 -17.69 -1.13 2.30
C TYR A 157 -18.33 -0.31 3.41
N THR A 158 -17.67 -0.30 4.58
CA THR A 158 -18.07 0.47 5.76
C THR A 158 -17.18 1.70 5.99
N ALA A 159 -16.13 1.85 5.19
CA ALA A 159 -15.21 2.97 5.26
C ALA A 159 -14.77 3.40 3.83
N TYR A 160 -14.49 4.70 3.66
CA TYR A 160 -14.15 5.29 2.37
C TYR A 160 -13.08 6.39 2.52
N LYS A 161 -12.00 6.30 1.73
CA LYS A 161 -10.94 7.30 1.67
C LYS A 161 -11.00 8.08 0.37
N ILE A 162 -10.98 9.40 0.48
CA ILE A 162 -11.06 10.35 -0.64
C ILE A 162 -9.64 10.76 -1.05
N HIS A 163 -9.32 10.60 -2.35
CA HIS A 163 -8.15 11.17 -3.00
C HIS A 163 -8.60 12.21 -4.03
N PRO A 164 -8.54 13.51 -3.76
CA PRO A 164 -9.13 14.51 -4.66
C PRO A 164 -8.32 14.76 -5.92
N TYR A 165 -7.11 15.26 -5.83
CA TYR A 165 -6.18 15.59 -6.94
C TYR A 165 -6.80 16.14 -8.21
N TYR A 166 -7.69 17.09 -8.12
CA TYR A 166 -8.36 17.69 -9.29
C TYR A 166 -7.43 18.38 -10.29
N TYR A 167 -6.16 18.54 -9.98
CA TYR A 167 -5.20 19.35 -10.71
C TYR A 167 -3.99 18.59 -11.18
N TRP A 168 -4.01 17.30 -10.97
CA TRP A 168 -2.90 16.48 -11.34
C TRP A 168 -2.96 16.13 -12.82
N ASP A 169 -1.99 16.62 -13.60
CA ASP A 169 -1.75 16.13 -14.95
C ASP A 169 -0.80 14.94 -14.87
N PRO A 170 -1.25 13.74 -15.17
CA PRO A 170 -0.41 12.55 -15.08
C PRO A 170 0.76 12.55 -16.07
N ALA A 171 0.68 13.33 -17.16
CA ALA A 171 1.75 13.42 -18.15
C ALA A 171 2.88 14.37 -17.71
N THR A 172 2.53 15.45 -17.02
CA THR A 172 3.49 16.48 -16.60
C THR A 172 3.81 16.45 -15.12
N HIS A 173 3.05 15.70 -14.33
CA HIS A 173 3.10 15.72 -12.88
C HIS A 173 2.93 17.12 -12.26
N ALA A 174 2.16 17.96 -12.91
CA ALA A 174 1.93 19.35 -12.53
C ALA A 174 0.43 19.64 -12.35
N ALA A 175 0.14 20.72 -11.63
CA ALA A 175 -1.22 21.21 -11.52
C ALA A 175 -1.78 21.60 -12.88
N ALA A 176 -3.04 21.26 -13.16
CA ALA A 176 -3.70 21.62 -14.41
C ALA A 176 -3.81 23.14 -14.56
N PRO A 177 -3.45 23.74 -15.72
CA PRO A 177 -3.47 25.17 -15.92
C PRO A 177 -4.88 25.77 -15.76
N GLY A 178 -4.94 26.99 -15.22
CA GLY A 178 -6.17 27.80 -15.17
C GLY A 178 -7.21 27.40 -14.11
N ARG A 179 -6.88 26.47 -13.22
CA ARG A 179 -7.76 26.17 -12.08
C ARG A 179 -7.40 27.03 -10.87
N PRO A 180 -8.40 27.57 -10.14
CA PRO A 180 -8.19 28.27 -8.88
C PRO A 180 -7.70 27.29 -7.80
N SER A 181 -7.50 27.76 -6.58
CA SER A 181 -7.14 26.91 -5.45
C SER A 181 -8.04 25.67 -5.37
N HIS A 182 -7.42 24.49 -5.32
CA HIS A 182 -8.13 23.22 -5.22
C HIS A 182 -8.80 23.00 -3.85
N VAL A 183 -8.43 23.74 -2.83
CA VAL A 183 -8.98 23.62 -1.46
C VAL A 183 -10.51 23.71 -1.44
N GLU A 184 -11.12 24.60 -2.22
CA GLU A 184 -12.59 24.73 -2.26
C GLU A 184 -13.26 23.47 -2.83
N TRP A 185 -12.66 22.86 -3.86
CA TRP A 185 -13.19 21.66 -4.49
C TRP A 185 -12.99 20.44 -3.60
N ASP A 186 -11.86 20.38 -2.92
CA ASP A 186 -11.55 19.33 -1.95
C ASP A 186 -12.57 19.36 -0.80
N LEU A 187 -12.84 20.56 -0.26
CA LEU A 187 -13.85 20.75 0.77
C LEU A 187 -15.26 20.44 0.29
N GLU A 188 -15.57 20.80 -0.95
CA GLU A 188 -16.85 20.47 -1.57
C GLU A 188 -17.02 18.95 -1.69
N ALA A 189 -16.00 18.23 -2.18
CA ALA A 189 -16.04 16.78 -2.27
C ALA A 189 -16.24 16.12 -0.90
N CYS A 190 -15.51 16.57 0.12
CA CYS A 190 -15.64 16.05 1.48
C CYS A 190 -17.06 16.27 2.04
N ARG A 191 -17.67 17.45 1.80
CA ARG A 191 -19.04 17.74 2.23
C ARG A 191 -20.07 16.89 1.51
N LEU A 192 -19.98 16.80 0.18
CA LEU A 192 -20.91 16.00 -0.63
C LEU A 192 -20.84 14.51 -0.31
N VAL A 193 -19.62 13.97 -0.08
CA VAL A 193 -19.45 12.58 0.37
C VAL A 193 -20.09 12.39 1.75
N TYR A 194 -19.82 13.29 2.71
CA TYR A 194 -20.43 13.22 4.03
C TYR A 194 -21.97 13.31 3.98
N GLU A 195 -22.51 14.21 3.15
CA GLU A 195 -23.97 14.34 2.95
C GLU A 195 -24.58 13.07 2.34
N ALA A 196 -23.86 12.40 1.44
CA ALA A 196 -24.34 11.21 0.75
C ALA A 196 -24.34 9.96 1.63
N VAL A 197 -23.28 9.71 2.38
CA VAL A 197 -23.11 8.46 3.14
C VAL A 197 -23.31 8.64 4.65
N GLY A 198 -23.23 9.87 5.14
CA GLY A 198 -23.47 10.21 6.55
C GLY A 198 -22.52 9.48 7.49
N ARG A 199 -23.06 9.13 8.67
CA ARG A 199 -22.32 8.38 9.70
C ARG A 199 -22.33 6.87 9.50
N ASP A 200 -22.92 6.40 8.42
CA ASP A 200 -22.99 4.98 8.09
C ASP A 200 -21.66 4.47 7.49
N MET A 201 -20.76 5.38 7.12
CA MET A 201 -19.41 5.05 6.69
C MET A 201 -18.38 5.86 7.47
N VAL A 202 -17.25 5.23 7.80
CA VAL A 202 -16.07 5.92 8.31
C VAL A 202 -15.40 6.63 7.13
N LEU A 203 -15.16 7.94 7.27
CA LEU A 203 -14.58 8.74 6.19
C LEU A 203 -13.14 9.12 6.52
N MET A 204 -12.28 9.02 5.52
CA MET A 204 -10.86 9.34 5.57
C MET A 204 -10.50 10.25 4.40
N TYR A 205 -9.46 11.07 4.57
CA TYR A 205 -9.08 12.03 3.54
C TYR A 205 -7.59 12.05 3.33
N ASP A 206 -7.16 11.97 2.06
CA ASP A 206 -5.78 11.90 1.65
C ASP A 206 -5.52 12.81 0.43
N PRO A 207 -5.01 14.02 0.61
CA PRO A 207 -4.62 14.90 -0.49
C PRO A 207 -3.21 14.65 -1.03
N TRP A 208 -2.52 13.61 -0.59
CA TRP A 208 -1.20 13.16 -1.07
C TRP A 208 -0.14 14.28 -1.14
N GLY A 209 -0.04 15.06 -0.08
CA GLY A 209 0.98 16.11 0.04
C GLY A 209 0.76 17.34 -0.84
N THR A 210 -0.44 17.53 -1.39
CA THR A 210 -0.72 18.62 -2.35
C THR A 210 -0.84 20.01 -1.72
N TYR A 211 -1.01 20.13 -0.40
CA TYR A 211 -1.06 21.44 0.25
C TYR A 211 0.35 21.95 0.56
N HIS A 212 0.73 23.06 -0.09
CA HIS A 212 2.03 23.70 0.14
C HIS A 212 1.99 24.78 1.22
N ALA A 213 0.81 25.33 1.51
CA ALA A 213 0.60 26.34 2.55
C ALA A 213 -0.01 25.70 3.81
N MET A 214 0.58 25.98 4.97
CA MET A 214 0.06 25.53 6.28
C MET A 214 -1.37 26.01 6.53
N SER A 215 -1.73 27.20 6.06
CA SER A 215 -3.09 27.75 6.17
C SER A 215 -4.13 26.88 5.47
N ASP A 216 -3.79 26.32 4.31
CA ASP A 216 -4.69 25.48 3.54
C ASP A 216 -4.87 24.12 4.22
N ALA A 217 -3.76 23.49 4.64
CA ALA A 217 -3.80 22.23 5.38
C ALA A 217 -4.62 22.35 6.68
N LEU A 218 -4.42 23.44 7.47
CA LEU A 218 -5.20 23.68 8.67
C LEU A 218 -6.69 23.96 8.37
N ARG A 219 -6.98 24.72 7.32
CA ARG A 219 -8.35 24.99 6.91
C ARG A 219 -9.11 23.71 6.56
N VAL A 220 -8.47 22.84 5.77
CA VAL A 220 -9.05 21.53 5.41
C VAL A 220 -9.20 20.66 6.65
N GLY A 221 -8.15 20.53 7.47
CA GLY A 221 -8.19 19.72 8.67
C GLY A 221 -9.34 20.11 9.62
N ARG A 222 -9.56 21.41 9.84
CA ARG A 222 -10.68 21.90 10.69
C ARG A 222 -12.06 21.57 10.12
N GLU A 223 -12.21 21.56 8.80
CA GLU A 223 -13.47 21.14 8.19
C GLU A 223 -13.67 19.63 8.30
N LEU A 224 -12.60 18.82 8.13
CA LEU A 224 -12.66 17.38 8.35
C LEU A 224 -13.05 17.04 9.79
N GLU A 225 -12.51 17.78 10.80
CA GLU A 225 -12.94 17.67 12.20
C GLU A 225 -14.44 17.92 12.36
N ARG A 226 -14.93 19.01 11.76
CA ARG A 226 -16.35 19.39 11.81
C ARG A 226 -17.27 18.32 11.22
N LEU A 227 -16.83 17.67 10.15
CA LEU A 227 -17.53 16.58 9.48
C LEU A 227 -17.36 15.23 10.18
N GLY A 228 -16.40 15.09 11.11
CA GLY A 228 -16.13 13.85 11.82
C GLY A 228 -15.38 12.81 11.02
N PHE A 229 -14.48 13.23 10.14
CA PHE A 229 -13.56 12.32 9.46
C PHE A 229 -12.64 11.61 10.46
N TYR A 230 -12.24 10.40 10.13
CA TYR A 230 -11.49 9.53 11.02
C TYR A 230 -10.00 9.86 11.06
N TRP A 231 -9.36 10.10 9.90
CA TRP A 231 -8.00 10.63 9.81
C TRP A 231 -7.81 11.57 8.63
N TYR A 232 -6.73 12.36 8.74
CA TYR A 232 -6.20 13.23 7.71
C TYR A 232 -4.81 12.72 7.31
N GLU A 233 -4.72 12.08 6.15
CA GLU A 233 -3.52 11.45 5.65
C GLU A 233 -2.73 12.39 4.76
N HIS A 234 -1.39 12.38 4.89
CA HIS A 234 -0.44 13.02 3.99
C HIS A 234 -0.88 14.41 3.46
N PRO A 235 -1.22 15.37 4.34
CA PRO A 235 -1.74 16.68 3.91
C PRO A 235 -0.72 17.55 3.18
N MET A 236 0.56 17.43 3.52
CA MET A 236 1.63 18.31 3.03
C MET A 236 2.85 17.47 2.59
N PRO A 237 3.80 18.06 1.81
CA PRO A 237 5.03 17.36 1.48
C PRO A 237 5.80 16.85 2.71
N GLU A 238 6.08 15.57 2.79
CA GLU A 238 6.61 14.88 3.98
C GLU A 238 8.06 15.20 4.32
N HIS A 239 8.81 15.85 3.43
CA HIS A 239 10.15 16.35 3.78
C HIS A 239 10.12 17.50 4.79
N ARG A 240 8.93 17.98 5.18
CA ARG A 240 8.72 19.11 6.13
C ARG A 240 8.17 18.59 7.47
N VAL A 241 8.90 17.75 8.17
CA VAL A 241 8.43 17.13 9.43
C VAL A 241 7.91 18.15 10.46
N GLU A 242 8.52 19.33 10.56
CA GLU A 242 8.09 20.36 11.50
C GLU A 242 6.69 20.92 11.21
N THR A 243 6.24 20.87 9.94
CA THR A 243 4.86 21.24 9.62
C THR A 243 3.88 20.19 10.13
N TYR A 244 4.25 18.92 10.11
CA TYR A 244 3.45 17.83 10.67
C TYR A 244 3.37 17.89 12.20
N VAL A 245 4.46 18.22 12.88
CA VAL A 245 4.43 18.53 14.33
C VAL A 245 3.42 19.63 14.64
N SER A 246 3.39 20.68 13.81
CA SER A 246 2.44 21.78 13.98
C SER A 246 1.01 21.36 13.67
N LEU A 247 0.77 20.57 12.62
CA LEU A 247 -0.55 20.05 12.28
C LEU A 247 -1.11 19.16 13.39
N ALA A 248 -0.33 18.19 13.87
CA ALA A 248 -0.74 17.28 14.94
C ALA A 248 -1.01 18.01 16.27
N ARG A 249 -0.34 19.13 16.52
CA ARG A 249 -0.62 19.99 17.69
C ARG A 249 -1.89 20.82 17.54
N ASP A 250 -2.13 21.38 16.34
CA ASP A 250 -3.15 22.42 16.10
C ASP A 250 -4.50 21.83 15.62
N LEU A 251 -4.53 20.55 15.28
CA LEU A 251 -5.72 19.79 14.89
C LEU A 251 -6.01 18.68 15.91
N THR A 252 -7.28 18.27 15.99
CA THR A 252 -7.74 17.15 16.81
C THR A 252 -8.02 15.89 15.99
N ILE A 253 -8.20 16.04 14.66
CA ILE A 253 -8.27 14.88 13.75
C ILE A 253 -6.90 14.20 13.69
N PRO A 254 -6.82 12.88 13.83
CA PRO A 254 -5.55 12.17 13.74
C PRO A 254 -4.83 12.40 12.41
N ILE A 255 -3.55 12.76 12.50
CA ILE A 255 -2.66 12.91 11.34
C ILE A 255 -2.04 11.55 11.02
N CYS A 256 -2.37 11.00 9.85
CA CYS A 256 -1.86 9.73 9.36
C CYS A 256 -0.66 9.97 8.43
N SER A 257 0.56 9.76 8.93
CA SER A 257 1.85 9.97 8.21
C SER A 257 3.04 9.42 9.03
N PRO A 258 4.24 9.34 8.45
CA PRO A 258 4.55 9.60 7.05
C PRO A 258 4.18 8.40 6.17
N GLU A 259 3.77 8.68 4.94
CA GLU A 259 3.41 7.67 3.95
C GLU A 259 4.60 7.26 3.08
N ILE A 260 5.18 8.23 2.34
CA ILE A 260 6.16 7.96 1.28
C ILE A 260 7.61 8.29 1.66
N VAL A 261 7.85 8.96 2.78
CA VAL A 261 9.21 9.34 3.17
C VAL A 261 10.08 8.09 3.37
N GLU A 262 11.27 8.12 2.80
CA GLU A 262 12.25 7.03 2.93
C GLU A 262 12.76 6.86 4.36
N GLY A 263 13.39 5.74 4.64
CA GLY A 263 14.02 5.46 5.93
C GLY A 263 13.28 4.43 6.78
N SER A 264 12.22 3.81 6.21
CA SER A 264 11.46 2.72 6.84
C SER A 264 11.14 3.02 8.31
N ILE A 265 11.42 2.08 9.22
CA ILE A 265 11.15 2.21 10.66
C ILE A 265 11.92 3.36 11.32
N TYR A 266 13.10 3.72 10.82
CA TYR A 266 13.95 4.73 11.46
C TYR A 266 13.39 6.14 11.32
N THR A 267 12.95 6.51 10.13
CA THR A 267 12.31 7.80 9.90
C THR A 267 10.97 7.88 10.64
N ARG A 268 10.17 6.82 10.61
CA ARG A 268 8.86 6.78 11.29
C ARG A 268 9.00 6.86 12.79
N ALA A 269 10.00 6.20 13.39
CA ALA A 269 10.30 6.33 14.81
C ALA A 269 10.70 7.77 15.19
N ASP A 270 11.45 8.50 14.35
CA ASP A 270 11.79 9.91 14.58
C ASP A 270 10.52 10.80 14.49
N TRP A 271 9.62 10.53 13.55
CA TRP A 271 8.34 11.24 13.42
C TRP A 271 7.47 11.06 14.68
N ILE A 272 7.35 9.82 15.16
CA ILE A 272 6.63 9.52 16.41
C ILE A 272 7.26 10.27 17.59
N ARG A 273 8.58 10.20 17.73
CA ARG A 273 9.31 10.89 18.82
C ARG A 273 9.11 12.41 18.80
N ARG A 274 8.92 13.00 17.61
CA ARG A 274 8.67 14.45 17.45
C ARG A 274 7.20 14.83 17.66
N GLY A 275 6.28 13.86 17.74
CA GLY A 275 4.85 14.11 17.77
C GLY A 275 4.29 14.61 16.43
N ALA A 276 4.86 14.11 15.32
CA ALA A 276 4.46 14.47 13.96
C ALA A 276 3.42 13.51 13.38
N SER A 277 3.09 12.43 14.08
CA SER A 277 2.14 11.40 13.66
C SER A 277 1.25 10.99 14.83
N ASP A 278 -0.04 10.91 14.61
CA ASP A 278 -1.01 10.26 15.50
C ASP A 278 -1.28 8.82 15.05
N ILE A 279 -1.19 8.58 13.74
CA ILE A 279 -1.23 7.26 13.11
C ILE A 279 0.01 7.14 12.24
N SER A 280 0.88 6.16 12.47
CA SER A 280 2.03 5.91 11.62
C SER A 280 1.61 5.13 10.39
N ARG A 281 2.17 5.49 9.23
CA ARG A 281 1.89 4.84 7.95
C ARG A 281 3.14 4.14 7.45
N ILE A 282 3.03 2.87 7.08
CA ILE A 282 4.08 2.09 6.42
C ILE A 282 3.42 1.15 5.41
N ASP A 283 4.17 0.66 4.45
CA ASP A 283 3.73 -0.47 3.63
C ASP A 283 4.83 -1.54 3.53
N VAL A 284 4.43 -2.74 3.15
CA VAL A 284 5.35 -3.85 2.95
C VAL A 284 6.31 -3.58 1.79
N LEU A 285 5.94 -2.71 0.83
CA LEU A 285 6.81 -2.34 -0.30
C LEU A 285 7.94 -1.36 0.08
N ARG A 286 7.91 -0.81 1.31
CA ARG A 286 8.91 0.17 1.81
C ARG A 286 9.76 -0.31 2.96
N GLY A 287 9.69 -1.54 3.31
CA GLY A 287 10.51 -2.09 4.39
C GLY A 287 10.40 -3.61 4.51
N GLY A 288 9.65 -4.23 3.61
CA GLY A 288 9.32 -5.64 3.66
C GLY A 288 8.34 -5.97 4.78
N ILE A 289 7.95 -7.21 4.87
CA ILE A 289 7.15 -7.75 5.98
C ILE A 289 7.92 -7.59 7.30
N THR A 290 9.24 -7.81 7.28
CA THR A 290 10.11 -7.64 8.44
C THR A 290 10.06 -6.21 8.99
N GLY A 291 10.14 -5.20 8.13
CA GLY A 291 10.03 -3.79 8.53
C GLY A 291 8.64 -3.41 9.03
N ALA A 292 7.59 -3.87 8.36
CA ALA A 292 6.20 -3.59 8.73
C ALA A 292 5.86 -4.14 10.13
N MET A 293 6.27 -5.37 10.46
CA MET A 293 6.08 -5.94 11.79
C MET A 293 6.84 -5.18 12.89
N LYS A 294 8.08 -4.72 12.60
CA LYS A 294 8.82 -3.85 13.54
C LYS A 294 8.10 -2.53 13.78
N MET A 295 7.50 -1.94 12.72
CA MET A 295 6.79 -0.69 12.84
C MET A 295 5.49 -0.85 13.66
N ALA A 296 4.74 -1.93 13.43
CA ALA A 296 3.55 -2.26 14.23
C ALA A 296 3.91 -2.39 15.73
N ALA A 297 5.01 -3.08 16.07
CA ALA A 297 5.48 -3.21 17.45
C ALA A 297 5.92 -1.87 18.07
N ILE A 298 6.55 -0.98 17.28
CA ILE A 298 6.89 0.37 17.74
C ILE A 298 5.62 1.16 18.05
N CYS A 299 4.64 1.15 17.14
CA CYS A 299 3.37 1.85 17.35
C CYS A 299 2.62 1.33 18.57
N GLU A 300 2.52 0.01 18.73
CA GLU A 300 1.93 -0.62 19.89
C GLU A 300 2.58 -0.15 21.21
N ALA A 301 3.92 -0.12 21.25
CA ALA A 301 4.68 0.31 22.43
C ALA A 301 4.46 1.80 22.78
N TYR A 302 4.18 2.65 21.79
CA TYR A 302 3.88 4.06 21.98
C TYR A 302 2.38 4.35 22.16
N GLY A 303 1.51 3.34 22.06
CA GLY A 303 0.05 3.52 22.12
C GLY A 303 -0.50 4.25 20.89
N LEU A 304 0.13 4.09 19.74
CA LEU A 304 -0.27 4.66 18.45
C LEU A 304 -0.83 3.56 17.54
N ARG A 305 -1.58 3.96 16.53
CA ARG A 305 -1.97 3.07 15.43
C ARG A 305 -0.91 3.05 14.34
N CYS A 306 -0.87 1.92 13.62
CA CYS A 306 -0.01 1.71 12.45
C CYS A 306 -0.90 1.25 11.29
N GLU A 307 -1.28 2.15 10.41
CA GLU A 307 -2.07 1.79 9.24
C GLU A 307 -1.15 1.43 8.06
N LEU A 308 -1.46 0.31 7.40
CA LEU A 308 -0.68 -0.14 6.26
C LEU A 308 -1.16 0.56 4.99
N HIS A 309 -0.20 1.14 4.26
CA HIS A 309 -0.44 1.78 2.97
C HIS A 309 -0.58 0.72 1.89
N MET A 310 -1.56 0.85 1.02
CA MET A 310 -1.82 0.02 -0.14
C MET A 310 -2.43 -1.36 0.14
N SER A 311 -2.97 -1.95 -0.93
CA SER A 311 -3.39 -3.34 -0.99
C SER A 311 -2.20 -4.30 -1.16
N GLY A 312 -2.46 -5.57 -1.16
CA GLY A 312 -1.49 -6.63 -1.44
C GLY A 312 -1.43 -7.70 -0.35
N LEU A 313 -1.07 -8.92 -0.75
CA LEU A 313 -1.08 -10.06 0.17
C LEU A 313 -0.07 -9.91 1.31
N GLY A 314 1.06 -9.24 1.08
CA GLY A 314 2.04 -8.96 2.14
C GLY A 314 1.44 -8.12 3.26
N ASN A 315 0.73 -7.02 2.92
CA ASN A 315 0.03 -6.18 3.87
C ASN A 315 -1.07 -6.97 4.60
N LEU A 316 -1.82 -7.80 3.89
CA LEU A 316 -2.90 -8.59 4.47
C LEU A 316 -2.38 -9.61 5.50
N HIS A 317 -1.21 -10.20 5.27
CA HIS A 317 -0.57 -11.09 6.24
C HIS A 317 -0.06 -10.36 7.48
N VAL A 318 0.48 -9.15 7.35
CA VAL A 318 0.87 -8.31 8.49
C VAL A 318 -0.37 -7.94 9.31
N LEU A 319 -1.45 -7.52 8.66
CA LEU A 319 -2.74 -7.23 9.31
C LEU A 319 -3.31 -8.48 10.02
N GLY A 320 -3.20 -9.65 9.40
CA GLY A 320 -3.61 -10.92 10.01
C GLY A 320 -2.78 -11.34 11.23
N ALA A 321 -1.57 -10.77 11.39
CA ALA A 321 -0.68 -11.04 12.52
C ALA A 321 -0.74 -9.97 13.61
N THR A 322 -1.42 -8.84 13.40
CA THR A 322 -1.54 -7.73 14.34
C THR A 322 -2.97 -7.58 14.84
N SER A 323 -3.16 -6.99 16.03
CA SER A 323 -4.49 -6.68 16.54
C SER A 323 -5.11 -5.49 15.80
N SER A 324 -6.44 -5.39 15.82
CA SER A 324 -7.16 -4.22 15.27
C SER A 324 -6.88 -2.93 16.04
N ASP A 325 -6.40 -3.01 17.27
CA ASP A 325 -6.04 -1.83 18.06
C ASP A 325 -4.74 -1.20 17.57
N VAL A 326 -3.89 -1.99 16.90
CA VAL A 326 -2.61 -1.53 16.33
C VAL A 326 -2.75 -1.24 14.84
N CYS A 327 -3.21 -2.23 14.05
CA CYS A 327 -3.41 -2.07 12.60
C CYS A 327 -4.86 -2.40 12.27
N GLU A 328 -5.68 -1.39 12.00
CA GLU A 328 -7.14 -1.57 11.98
C GLU A 328 -7.65 -2.06 10.62
N TYR A 329 -7.35 -1.32 9.56
CA TYR A 329 -7.96 -1.50 8.25
C TYR A 329 -7.02 -2.08 7.21
N TYR A 330 -7.62 -2.75 6.23
CA TYR A 330 -6.97 -3.08 4.96
C TYR A 330 -7.35 -2.06 3.89
N GLU A 331 -6.37 -1.38 3.31
CA GLU A 331 -6.60 -0.49 2.18
C GLU A 331 -6.91 -1.30 0.93
N ARG A 332 -8.10 -1.15 0.38
CA ARG A 332 -8.50 -1.79 -0.85
C ARG A 332 -8.66 -0.74 -1.95
N GLY A 333 -7.81 -0.79 -2.93
CA GLY A 333 -7.84 0.24 -3.97
C GLY A 333 -6.56 0.33 -4.78
N LEU A 334 -6.49 1.23 -5.76
CA LEU A 334 -7.43 2.35 -5.93
C LEU A 334 -8.68 1.94 -6.72
N LEU A 335 -9.84 2.26 -6.17
CA LEU A 335 -11.15 1.96 -6.76
C LEU A 335 -11.63 3.13 -7.62
N ALA A 336 -12.22 2.84 -8.78
CA ALA A 336 -12.73 3.86 -9.69
C ALA A 336 -14.00 3.41 -10.43
N PRO A 337 -14.88 4.34 -10.79
CA PRO A 337 -16.08 4.01 -11.56
C PRO A 337 -15.74 3.28 -12.87
N GLY A 338 -16.44 2.16 -13.13
CA GLY A 338 -16.28 1.39 -14.35
C GLY A 338 -14.98 0.59 -14.48
N VAL A 339 -14.15 0.51 -13.44
CA VAL A 339 -13.03 -0.43 -13.31
C VAL A 339 -13.44 -1.54 -12.35
N ASP A 340 -13.33 -2.79 -12.80
CA ASP A 340 -13.58 -3.95 -11.96
C ASP A 340 -12.31 -4.29 -11.16
N TYR A 341 -12.32 -3.94 -9.89
CA TYR A 341 -11.20 -4.21 -8.99
C TYR A 341 -11.03 -5.71 -8.72
N ASP A 342 -12.10 -6.48 -8.72
CA ASP A 342 -12.08 -7.92 -8.46
C ASP A 342 -11.75 -8.78 -9.69
N ALA A 343 -11.48 -8.15 -10.84
CA ALA A 343 -11.08 -8.86 -12.05
C ALA A 343 -9.80 -9.65 -11.83
N VAL A 344 -9.86 -10.96 -12.06
CA VAL A 344 -8.69 -11.84 -11.92
C VAL A 344 -7.66 -11.47 -12.99
N HIS A 345 -6.46 -11.11 -12.55
CA HIS A 345 -5.37 -10.82 -13.48
C HIS A 345 -4.95 -12.07 -14.27
N PRO A 346 -4.60 -11.94 -15.56
CA PRO A 346 -4.32 -13.11 -16.42
C PRO A 346 -3.12 -13.95 -15.94
N TYR A 347 -2.25 -13.40 -15.10
CA TYR A 347 -1.11 -14.09 -14.49
C TYR A 347 -1.43 -14.73 -13.12
N LEU A 348 -2.68 -14.65 -12.67
CA LEU A 348 -3.17 -15.28 -11.44
C LEU A 348 -4.28 -16.29 -11.74
N GLU A 349 -4.46 -17.27 -10.88
CA GLU A 349 -5.56 -18.23 -10.97
C GLU A 349 -6.84 -17.73 -10.29
N ASP A 350 -6.72 -16.88 -9.28
CA ASP A 350 -7.82 -16.33 -8.50
C ASP A 350 -7.55 -14.87 -8.05
N ALA A 351 -8.60 -14.19 -7.61
CA ALA A 351 -8.48 -12.86 -7.03
C ALA A 351 -7.68 -12.91 -5.72
N THR A 352 -6.90 -11.86 -5.44
CA THR A 352 -6.01 -11.82 -4.27
C THR A 352 -6.74 -11.47 -2.98
N ASP A 353 -7.67 -10.52 -3.04
CA ASP A 353 -8.31 -9.90 -1.88
C ASP A 353 -9.81 -9.62 -2.10
N PRO A 354 -10.63 -10.63 -2.46
CA PRO A 354 -12.05 -10.42 -2.72
C PRO A 354 -12.75 -9.88 -1.48
N LEU A 355 -13.63 -8.88 -1.70
CA LEU A 355 -14.42 -8.27 -0.63
C LEU A 355 -15.58 -9.21 -0.24
N ASP A 356 -15.72 -9.47 1.04
CA ASP A 356 -16.87 -10.17 1.59
C ASP A 356 -18.05 -9.21 1.82
N PRO A 357 -19.31 -9.73 1.86
CA PRO A 357 -20.50 -8.89 1.99
C PRO A 357 -20.55 -8.00 3.23
N ASP A 358 -19.75 -8.30 4.26
CA ASP A 358 -19.64 -7.52 5.49
C ASP A 358 -18.56 -6.43 5.42
N GLY A 359 -17.96 -6.21 4.24
CA GLY A 359 -16.91 -5.22 4.04
C GLY A 359 -15.53 -5.64 4.53
N SER A 360 -15.36 -6.91 4.87
CA SER A 360 -14.05 -7.44 5.26
C SER A 360 -13.38 -8.21 4.12
N VAL A 361 -12.08 -8.48 4.29
CA VAL A 361 -11.27 -9.31 3.41
C VAL A 361 -10.66 -10.44 4.24
N ALA A 362 -10.69 -11.66 3.71
CA ALA A 362 -10.08 -12.81 4.36
C ALA A 362 -8.55 -12.78 4.25
N VAL A 363 -7.87 -13.03 5.36
CA VAL A 363 -6.42 -13.25 5.36
C VAL A 363 -6.13 -14.61 4.69
N PRO A 364 -5.24 -14.70 3.70
CA PRO A 364 -4.99 -15.96 3.00
C PRO A 364 -4.52 -17.07 3.94
N GLN A 365 -5.10 -18.25 3.78
CA GLN A 365 -4.78 -19.42 4.62
C GLN A 365 -3.89 -20.46 3.90
N ARG A 366 -3.51 -20.21 2.63
CA ARG A 366 -2.57 -21.05 1.89
C ARG A 366 -1.13 -20.86 2.38
N PRO A 367 -0.24 -21.85 2.23
CA PRO A 367 1.18 -21.71 2.53
C PRO A 367 1.83 -20.52 1.81
N GLY A 368 2.72 -19.83 2.48
CA GLY A 368 3.36 -18.61 1.98
C GLY A 368 2.40 -17.44 2.01
N LEU A 369 2.49 -16.58 1.02
CA LEU A 369 1.54 -15.46 0.80
C LEU A 369 0.23 -15.92 0.16
N GLY A 370 0.21 -17.15 -0.39
CA GLY A 370 -0.98 -17.74 -1.00
C GLY A 370 -1.17 -17.43 -2.47
N TYR A 371 -0.20 -16.79 -3.14
CA TYR A 371 -0.27 -16.59 -4.59
C TYR A 371 -0.37 -17.90 -5.37
N ARG A 372 -1.23 -17.86 -6.40
CA ARG A 372 -1.33 -18.90 -7.45
C ARG A 372 -1.00 -18.28 -8.80
N LEU A 373 0.31 -18.29 -9.11
CA LEU A 373 0.85 -17.71 -10.34
C LEU A 373 0.63 -18.65 -11.52
N ARG A 374 0.16 -18.11 -12.63
CA ARG A 374 0.10 -18.78 -13.93
C ARG A 374 1.43 -18.61 -14.65
N TRP A 375 2.38 -19.49 -14.34
CA TRP A 375 3.73 -19.41 -14.89
C TRP A 375 3.78 -19.50 -16.42
N ASP A 376 2.83 -20.21 -17.05
CA ASP A 376 2.72 -20.25 -18.51
C ASP A 376 2.54 -18.82 -19.05
N TYR A 377 1.58 -18.06 -18.50
CA TYR A 377 1.35 -16.68 -18.90
C TYR A 377 2.59 -15.80 -18.64
N VAL A 378 3.21 -15.92 -17.48
CA VAL A 378 4.40 -15.14 -17.12
C VAL A 378 5.54 -15.38 -18.13
N ASN A 379 5.80 -16.64 -18.46
CA ASN A 379 6.87 -17.03 -19.37
C ASN A 379 6.61 -16.60 -20.83
N GLU A 380 5.37 -16.75 -21.31
CA GLU A 380 4.95 -16.33 -22.65
C GLU A 380 5.05 -14.81 -22.86
N ASN A 381 4.91 -14.03 -21.79
CA ASN A 381 4.91 -12.57 -21.84
C ASN A 381 6.18 -11.93 -21.24
N ARG A 382 7.22 -12.72 -20.99
CA ARG A 382 8.49 -12.25 -20.40
C ARG A 382 9.11 -11.13 -21.22
N LEU A 383 9.66 -10.12 -20.57
CA LEU A 383 10.36 -9.03 -21.24
C LEU A 383 11.67 -9.58 -21.83
N GLY A 384 11.82 -9.45 -23.15
CA GLY A 384 13.01 -9.91 -23.88
C GLY A 384 12.97 -11.40 -24.28
N ALA A 385 11.81 -12.06 -24.18
CA ALA A 385 11.58 -13.39 -24.76
C ALA A 385 11.34 -13.32 -26.27
#